data_66bda00b41a183ac3f99db82b7c0c9f6
#
_entry.id   66bda00b41a183ac3f99db82b7c0c9f6
#
_cell.length_a   1.000
_cell.length_b   1.000
_cell.length_c   1.000
_cell.angle_alpha   90.00
_cell.angle_beta   90.00
_cell.angle_gamma   90.00
#
_symmetry.space_group_name_H-M   'P 1'
#
loop_
_entity.id
_entity.type
_entity.pdbx_description
1 polymer ?
#
loop_
_entity_poly.entity_id
_entity_poly.type
_entity_poly.pdbx_seq_one_letter_code
_entity_poly.pdbx_strand_id
1 'polypeptide(L)'
;FDNTTLSVVDSLKATDKNFVILMDSLDDFQLDIESVSNSMMGLLKFVGSMNKPRDVVDIRFCLPTELYRRIIKISSNPNKDFRRSLKLQWTATELILIGAQRLKIYLELYYPDFLHGLGPLDPTGRSDALKLFGAVLPKTITNHAGFQEETISYILRHTQLLPRHFLMLLNSIFRSNGGTQSLNPFPVSEARILNGIRQVEERIVTEIFVAFKLIYPTAEEVCKRCIPELGHKFSVGELHRVYTRRGKAVF
;
A
#
# COMPACT_ATOMS: atom_id res chain seq x y z
N PHE A 1 -10.26 -21.91 -29.95
CA PHE A 1 -9.37 -20.79 -30.29
C PHE A 1 -9.56 -20.46 -31.76
N ASP A 2 -9.82 -19.21 -32.08
CA ASP A 2 -9.98 -18.70 -33.44
C ASP A 2 -8.65 -18.87 -34.21
N ASN A 3 -8.73 -19.17 -35.52
CA ASN A 3 -7.56 -19.32 -36.40
C ASN A 3 -6.59 -18.13 -36.33
N THR A 4 -7.11 -16.92 -36.07
CA THR A 4 -6.34 -15.68 -35.88
C THR A 4 -5.41 -15.76 -34.66
N THR A 5 -5.88 -16.30 -33.53
CA THR A 5 -5.07 -16.46 -32.30
C THR A 5 -3.94 -17.45 -32.51
N LEU A 6 -4.20 -18.56 -33.20
CA LEU A 6 -3.18 -19.54 -33.55
C LEU A 6 -2.10 -18.93 -34.47
N SER A 7 -2.51 -18.17 -35.48
CA SER A 7 -1.61 -17.49 -36.40
C SER A 7 -0.68 -16.49 -35.68
N VAL A 8 -1.18 -15.73 -34.71
CA VAL A 8 -0.35 -14.79 -33.91
C VAL A 8 0.66 -15.56 -33.04
N VAL A 9 0.24 -16.62 -32.37
CA VAL A 9 1.11 -17.45 -31.50
C VAL A 9 2.20 -18.10 -32.35
N ASP A 10 1.87 -18.63 -33.53
CA ASP A 10 2.86 -19.26 -34.43
C ASP A 10 3.84 -18.23 -34.99
N SER A 11 3.39 -17.02 -35.34
CA SER A 11 4.25 -15.91 -35.74
C SER A 11 5.22 -15.50 -34.62
N LEU A 12 4.75 -15.47 -33.35
CA LEU A 12 5.61 -15.16 -32.21
C LEU A 12 6.65 -16.27 -31.98
N LYS A 13 6.27 -17.54 -32.11
CA LYS A 13 7.20 -18.68 -32.04
C LYS A 13 8.30 -18.60 -33.10
N ALA A 14 7.94 -18.20 -34.33
CA ALA A 14 8.89 -18.07 -35.41
C ALA A 14 9.93 -16.95 -35.19
N THR A 15 9.63 -15.96 -34.33
CA THR A 15 10.54 -14.84 -34.03
C THR A 15 11.43 -15.09 -32.81
N ASP A 16 11.31 -16.22 -32.12
CA ASP A 16 11.99 -16.53 -30.85
C ASP A 16 11.79 -15.43 -29.76
N LYS A 17 10.61 -14.82 -29.76
CA LYS A 17 10.25 -13.75 -28.83
C LYS A 17 9.16 -14.20 -27.88
N ASN A 18 9.34 -13.86 -26.62
CA ASN A 18 8.29 -14.02 -25.59
C ASN A 18 7.48 -12.73 -25.48
N PHE A 19 6.17 -12.88 -25.39
CA PHE A 19 5.22 -11.79 -25.21
C PHE A 19 4.63 -11.87 -23.80
N VAL A 20 4.82 -10.80 -23.01
CA VAL A 20 4.28 -10.73 -21.64
C VAL A 20 3.16 -9.68 -21.61
N ILE A 21 1.98 -10.11 -21.24
CA ILE A 21 0.82 -9.23 -21.00
C ILE A 21 0.71 -8.99 -19.50
N LEU A 22 0.79 -7.73 -19.10
CA LEU A 22 0.58 -7.31 -17.71
C LEU A 22 -0.82 -6.71 -17.60
N MET A 23 -1.65 -7.30 -16.72
CA MET A 23 -2.98 -6.79 -16.40
C MET A 23 -2.96 -6.24 -14.98
N ASP A 24 -3.30 -4.98 -14.84
CA ASP A 24 -3.49 -4.28 -13.57
C ASP A 24 -4.97 -3.90 -13.43
N SER A 25 -5.34 -3.33 -12.28
CA SER A 25 -6.70 -2.78 -12.05
C SER A 25 -7.83 -3.81 -12.07
N LEU A 26 -7.57 -5.01 -11.51
CA LEU A 26 -8.63 -6.00 -11.25
C LEU A 26 -9.32 -5.80 -9.89
N ASP A 27 -8.99 -4.73 -9.19
CA ASP A 27 -9.51 -4.34 -7.88
C ASP A 27 -10.94 -3.77 -7.94
N ASP A 28 -11.33 -3.19 -9.08
CA ASP A 28 -12.65 -2.58 -9.27
C ASP A 28 -13.78 -3.59 -9.59
N PHE A 29 -13.45 -4.88 -9.70
CA PHE A 29 -14.44 -5.89 -10.05
C PHE A 29 -15.40 -6.22 -8.92
N GLN A 30 -16.68 -5.97 -9.14
CA GLN A 30 -17.76 -6.32 -8.21
C GLN A 30 -18.11 -7.82 -8.34
N LEU A 31 -17.35 -8.68 -7.66
CA LEU A 31 -17.50 -10.14 -7.74
C LEU A 31 -18.84 -10.68 -7.21
N ASP A 32 -19.64 -9.84 -6.55
CA ASP A 32 -20.99 -10.19 -6.10
C ASP A 32 -22.02 -10.16 -7.25
N ILE A 33 -21.68 -9.51 -8.36
CA ILE A 33 -22.49 -9.54 -9.57
C ILE A 33 -22.14 -10.80 -10.36
N GLU A 34 -23.12 -11.67 -10.58
CA GLU A 34 -22.94 -12.97 -11.23
C GLU A 34 -22.24 -12.87 -12.60
N SER A 35 -22.62 -11.91 -13.43
CA SER A 35 -21.99 -11.69 -14.73
C SER A 35 -20.51 -11.31 -14.61
N VAL A 36 -20.15 -10.51 -13.62
CA VAL A 36 -18.76 -10.11 -13.34
C VAL A 36 -17.96 -11.32 -12.83
N SER A 37 -18.53 -12.09 -11.91
CA SER A 37 -17.94 -13.33 -11.39
C SER A 37 -17.68 -14.34 -12.52
N ASN A 38 -18.66 -14.51 -13.43
CA ASN A 38 -18.55 -15.41 -14.59
C ASN A 38 -17.48 -14.90 -15.58
N SER A 39 -17.40 -13.60 -15.82
CA SER A 39 -16.35 -12.99 -16.66
C SER A 39 -14.96 -13.18 -16.06
N MET A 40 -14.81 -13.00 -14.75
CA MET A 40 -13.56 -13.24 -14.04
C MET A 40 -13.15 -14.73 -14.12
N MET A 41 -14.12 -15.64 -13.95
CA MET A 41 -13.85 -17.08 -14.10
C MET A 41 -13.41 -17.42 -15.53
N GLY A 42 -14.02 -16.81 -16.54
CA GLY A 42 -13.63 -16.93 -17.94
C GLY A 42 -12.20 -16.43 -18.17
N LEU A 43 -11.85 -15.26 -17.63
CA LEU A 43 -10.49 -14.70 -17.69
C LEU A 43 -9.47 -15.65 -17.05
N LEU A 44 -9.73 -16.17 -15.84
CA LEU A 44 -8.84 -17.08 -15.16
C LEU A 44 -8.60 -18.38 -15.94
N LYS A 45 -9.66 -18.96 -16.52
CA LYS A 45 -9.55 -20.14 -17.38
C LYS A 45 -8.74 -19.84 -18.63
N PHE A 46 -8.98 -18.69 -19.26
CA PHE A 46 -8.21 -18.22 -20.42
C PHE A 46 -6.73 -18.09 -20.09
N VAL A 47 -6.39 -17.35 -19.04
CA VAL A 47 -5.00 -17.19 -18.57
C VAL A 47 -4.36 -18.55 -18.25
N GLY A 48 -5.05 -19.42 -17.53
CA GLY A 48 -4.58 -20.76 -17.23
C GLY A 48 -4.37 -21.64 -18.47
N SER A 49 -5.11 -21.39 -19.55
CA SER A 49 -4.95 -22.09 -20.82
C SER A 49 -3.77 -21.56 -21.65
N MET A 50 -3.50 -20.26 -21.54
CA MET A 50 -2.41 -19.57 -22.27
C MET A 50 -1.05 -19.76 -21.60
N ASN A 51 -0.99 -19.78 -20.27
CA ASN A 51 0.26 -19.87 -19.49
C ASN A 51 0.76 -21.31 -19.36
N LYS A 52 0.93 -22.02 -20.47
CA LYS A 52 1.53 -23.35 -20.47
C LYS A 52 3.06 -23.27 -20.49
N PRO A 53 3.77 -24.27 -19.95
CA PRO A 53 5.23 -24.33 -20.09
C PRO A 53 5.64 -24.31 -21.56
N ARG A 54 6.55 -23.40 -21.91
CA ARG A 54 7.06 -23.16 -23.28
C ARG A 54 6.14 -22.38 -24.22
N ASP A 55 5.06 -21.77 -23.74
CA ASP A 55 4.28 -20.87 -24.56
C ASP A 55 5.00 -19.50 -24.67
N VAL A 56 4.90 -18.90 -25.85
CA VAL A 56 5.48 -17.58 -26.14
C VAL A 56 4.70 -16.43 -25.51
N VAL A 57 3.50 -16.70 -24.99
CA VAL A 57 2.65 -15.71 -24.33
C VAL A 57 2.56 -16.04 -22.83
N ASP A 58 2.96 -15.07 -22.00
CA ASP A 58 2.83 -15.13 -20.52
C ASP A 58 1.91 -13.99 -20.07
N ILE A 59 0.77 -14.33 -19.49
CA ILE A 59 -0.21 -13.37 -19.00
C ILE A 59 -0.08 -13.30 -17.47
N ARG A 60 0.22 -12.10 -16.97
CA ARG A 60 0.35 -11.81 -15.53
C ARG A 60 -0.65 -10.76 -15.13
N PHE A 61 -1.30 -10.94 -13.99
CA PHE A 61 -2.24 -9.98 -13.46
C PHE A 61 -2.02 -9.75 -11.96
N CYS A 62 -2.28 -8.51 -11.55
CA CYS A 62 -2.22 -8.11 -10.15
C CYS A 62 -3.60 -8.28 -9.51
N LEU A 63 -3.63 -8.84 -8.32
CA LEU A 63 -4.84 -9.01 -7.52
C LEU A 63 -4.62 -8.46 -6.13
N PRO A 64 -5.54 -7.65 -5.59
CA PRO A 64 -5.54 -7.30 -4.18
C PRO A 64 -5.63 -8.56 -3.30
N THR A 65 -4.87 -8.57 -2.21
CA THR A 65 -4.85 -9.72 -1.29
C THR A 65 -6.24 -10.02 -0.72
N GLU A 66 -7.07 -8.98 -0.55
CA GLU A 66 -8.44 -9.03 -0.05
C GLU A 66 -9.35 -9.82 -0.98
N LEU A 67 -9.19 -9.64 -2.28
CA LEU A 67 -9.97 -10.35 -3.31
C LEU A 67 -9.46 -11.75 -3.60
N TYR A 68 -8.20 -12.03 -3.30
CA TYR A 68 -7.57 -13.32 -3.65
C TYR A 68 -8.34 -14.53 -3.13
N ARG A 69 -8.81 -14.49 -1.87
CA ARG A 69 -9.61 -15.57 -1.28
C ARG A 69 -10.95 -15.79 -1.98
N ARG A 70 -11.57 -14.73 -2.50
CA ARG A 70 -12.85 -14.80 -3.22
C ARG A 70 -12.62 -15.36 -4.62
N ILE A 71 -11.58 -14.91 -5.29
CA ILE A 71 -11.20 -15.36 -6.63
C ILE A 71 -10.83 -16.85 -6.63
N ILE A 72 -10.09 -17.32 -5.62
CA ILE A 72 -9.82 -18.76 -5.48
C ILE A 72 -11.10 -19.59 -5.35
N LYS A 73 -12.13 -19.08 -4.65
CA LYS A 73 -13.40 -19.80 -4.53
C LYS A 73 -14.19 -19.87 -5.85
N ILE A 74 -14.01 -18.90 -6.73
CA ILE A 74 -14.65 -18.85 -8.06
C ILE A 74 -13.92 -19.79 -9.02
N SER A 75 -12.61 -19.99 -8.86
CA SER A 75 -11.83 -20.87 -9.71
C SER A 75 -12.25 -22.34 -9.50
N SER A 76 -12.53 -23.03 -10.59
CA SER A 76 -12.84 -24.48 -10.57
C SER A 76 -11.60 -25.34 -10.29
N ASN A 77 -10.39 -24.82 -10.50
CA ASN A 77 -9.13 -25.51 -10.24
C ASN A 77 -8.01 -24.55 -9.81
N PRO A 78 -8.06 -24.03 -8.57
CA PRO A 78 -7.13 -23.00 -8.10
C PRO A 78 -5.65 -23.37 -8.22
N ASN A 79 -5.32 -24.63 -7.97
CA ASN A 79 -3.94 -25.13 -8.04
C ASN A 79 -3.38 -25.15 -9.46
N LYS A 80 -4.24 -25.25 -10.46
CA LYS A 80 -3.86 -25.19 -11.87
C LYS A 80 -3.80 -23.74 -12.37
N ASP A 81 -4.80 -22.95 -12.01
CA ASP A 81 -4.97 -21.57 -12.49
C ASP A 81 -3.93 -20.63 -11.85
N PHE A 82 -3.55 -20.88 -10.58
CA PHE A 82 -2.61 -20.07 -9.80
C PHE A 82 -1.28 -20.79 -9.48
N ARG A 83 -0.74 -21.54 -10.43
CA ARG A 83 0.53 -22.28 -10.24
C ARG A 83 1.71 -21.41 -9.83
N ARG A 84 1.74 -20.15 -10.29
CA ARG A 84 2.79 -19.19 -10.03
C ARG A 84 2.16 -17.93 -9.46
N SER A 85 1.98 -17.88 -8.15
CA SER A 85 1.57 -16.68 -7.45
C SER A 85 2.74 -16.10 -6.68
N LEU A 86 2.95 -14.79 -6.80
CA LEU A 86 3.90 -14.03 -6.01
C LEU A 86 3.13 -13.06 -5.13
N LYS A 87 3.29 -13.19 -3.82
CA LYS A 87 2.74 -12.22 -2.88
C LYS A 87 3.71 -11.06 -2.73
N LEU A 88 3.30 -9.87 -3.17
CA LEU A 88 4.03 -8.64 -2.91
C LEU A 88 3.68 -8.15 -1.50
N GLN A 89 4.70 -7.99 -0.68
CA GLN A 89 4.56 -7.51 0.68
C GLN A 89 5.76 -6.62 1.02
N TRP A 90 5.46 -5.43 1.50
CA TRP A 90 6.48 -4.48 1.90
C TRP A 90 6.85 -4.66 3.37
N THR A 91 8.11 -4.48 3.68
CA THR A 91 8.63 -4.42 5.05
C THR A 91 8.87 -2.97 5.47
N ALA A 92 8.90 -2.71 6.78
CA ALA A 92 9.25 -1.40 7.30
C ALA A 92 10.63 -0.93 6.80
N THR A 93 11.60 -1.84 6.67
CA THR A 93 12.94 -1.52 6.15
C THR A 93 12.88 -1.06 4.70
N GLU A 94 12.15 -1.74 3.83
CA GLU A 94 12.01 -1.36 2.42
C GLU A 94 11.33 0.01 2.29
N LEU A 95 10.30 0.29 3.10
CA LEU A 95 9.66 1.60 3.12
C LEU A 95 10.63 2.71 3.56
N ILE A 96 11.45 2.46 4.59
CA ILE A 96 12.49 3.40 5.03
C ILE A 96 13.45 3.69 3.88
N LEU A 97 13.91 2.67 3.15
CA LEU A 97 14.82 2.85 2.01
C LEU A 97 14.17 3.67 0.89
N ILE A 98 12.94 3.35 0.51
CA ILE A 98 12.19 4.10 -0.51
C ILE A 98 12.00 5.57 -0.07
N GLY A 99 11.59 5.79 1.18
CA GLY A 99 11.41 7.12 1.73
C GLY A 99 12.72 7.92 1.79
N ALA A 100 13.82 7.29 2.18
CA ALA A 100 15.13 7.92 2.24
C ALA A 100 15.65 8.33 0.85
N GLN A 101 15.44 7.50 -0.17
CA GLN A 101 15.79 7.85 -1.55
C GLN A 101 14.99 9.08 -2.03
N ARG A 102 13.68 9.12 -1.77
CA ARG A 102 12.83 10.27 -2.10
C ARG A 102 13.20 11.52 -1.30
N LEU A 103 13.50 11.34 -0.02
CA LEU A 103 13.96 12.42 0.85
C LEU A 103 15.29 13.00 0.38
N LYS A 104 16.24 12.17 -0.02
CA LYS A 104 17.52 12.64 -0.58
C LYS A 104 17.29 13.51 -1.82
N ILE A 105 16.47 13.07 -2.78
CA ILE A 105 16.12 13.86 -3.97
C ILE A 105 15.47 15.19 -3.57
N TYR A 106 14.57 15.19 -2.60
CA TYR A 106 13.95 16.40 -2.09
C TYR A 106 14.99 17.36 -1.49
N LEU A 107 15.94 16.86 -0.70
CA LEU A 107 16.99 17.68 -0.12
C LEU A 107 17.99 18.18 -1.18
N GLU A 108 18.32 17.39 -2.17
CA GLU A 108 19.16 17.82 -3.31
C GLU A 108 18.54 19.00 -4.06
N LEU A 109 17.21 18.98 -4.24
CA LEU A 109 16.49 20.02 -4.99
C LEU A 109 16.25 21.31 -4.18
N TYR A 110 15.95 21.19 -2.90
CA TYR A 110 15.48 22.32 -2.10
C TYR A 110 16.42 22.75 -0.99
N TYR A 111 17.35 21.89 -0.55
CA TYR A 111 18.25 22.13 0.58
C TYR A 111 19.66 21.53 0.32
N PRO A 112 20.31 21.86 -0.82
CA PRO A 112 21.57 21.25 -1.22
C PRO A 112 22.70 21.47 -0.18
N ASP A 113 22.78 22.66 0.40
CA ASP A 113 23.81 22.99 1.41
C ASP A 113 23.64 22.15 2.68
N PHE A 114 22.39 21.96 3.12
CA PHE A 114 22.09 21.08 4.26
C PHE A 114 22.55 19.64 3.97
N LEU A 115 22.17 19.11 2.81
CA LEU A 115 22.55 17.75 2.42
C LEU A 115 24.09 17.62 2.30
N HIS A 116 24.75 18.60 1.73
CA HIS A 116 26.22 18.62 1.63
C HIS A 116 26.89 18.57 3.01
N GLY A 117 26.31 19.28 3.98
CA GLY A 117 26.78 19.26 5.38
C GLY A 117 26.67 17.90 6.08
N LEU A 118 25.80 17.01 5.60
CA LEU A 118 25.67 15.64 6.13
C LEU A 118 26.74 14.68 5.63
N GLY A 119 27.51 15.08 4.60
CA GLY A 119 28.49 14.24 3.92
C GLY A 119 27.87 13.23 2.96
N PRO A 120 28.69 12.35 2.36
CA PRO A 120 28.20 11.37 1.40
C PRO A 120 27.31 10.33 2.09
N LEU A 121 26.05 10.22 1.63
CA LEU A 121 25.06 9.24 2.11
C LEU A 121 24.53 8.42 0.94
N ASP A 122 24.52 7.10 1.11
CA ASP A 122 23.84 6.16 0.19
C ASP A 122 22.54 5.66 0.82
N PRO A 123 21.37 6.24 0.44
CA PRO A 123 20.09 5.86 0.99
C PRO A 123 19.61 4.48 0.56
N THR A 124 20.34 3.75 -0.28
CA THR A 124 20.08 2.33 -0.57
C THR A 124 20.51 1.44 0.59
N GLY A 125 21.41 1.92 1.46
CA GLY A 125 21.83 1.26 2.69
C GLY A 125 20.98 1.71 3.89
N ARG A 126 20.54 0.75 4.72
CA ARG A 126 19.70 1.03 5.91
C ARG A 126 20.33 2.01 6.88
N SER A 127 21.65 1.91 7.12
CA SER A 127 22.37 2.79 8.05
C SER A 127 22.26 4.25 7.62
N ASP A 128 22.55 4.52 6.33
CA ASP A 128 22.56 5.88 5.81
C ASP A 128 21.15 6.43 5.60
N ALA A 129 20.19 5.55 5.28
CA ALA A 129 18.78 5.91 5.28
C ALA A 129 18.32 6.40 6.67
N LEU A 130 18.68 5.69 7.75
CA LEU A 130 18.33 6.09 9.11
C LEU A 130 19.09 7.35 9.55
N LYS A 131 20.35 7.54 9.14
CA LYS A 131 21.09 8.80 9.38
C LYS A 131 20.39 9.98 8.71
N LEU A 132 19.95 9.80 7.45
CA LEU A 132 19.25 10.84 6.71
C LEU A 132 17.93 11.25 7.40
N PHE A 133 17.11 10.26 7.81
CA PHE A 133 15.92 10.56 8.59
C PHE A 133 16.22 11.19 9.94
N GLY A 134 17.25 10.72 10.65
CA GLY A 134 17.67 11.29 11.94
C GLY A 134 18.17 12.74 11.84
N ALA A 135 18.63 13.17 10.67
CA ALA A 135 19.02 14.57 10.44
C ALA A 135 17.80 15.49 10.21
N VAL A 136 16.71 14.99 9.68
CA VAL A 136 15.54 15.79 9.31
C VAL A 136 14.34 15.64 10.26
N LEU A 137 14.29 14.57 11.06
CA LEU A 137 13.22 14.30 12.02
C LEU A 137 13.78 14.27 13.45
N PRO A 138 13.00 14.66 14.46
CA PRO A 138 13.36 14.43 15.85
C PRO A 138 13.43 12.92 16.12
N LYS A 139 14.28 12.53 17.07
CA LYS A 139 14.45 11.10 17.40
C LYS A 139 13.18 10.46 17.93
N THR A 140 12.47 11.19 18.77
CA THR A 140 11.22 10.73 19.40
C THR A 140 10.11 11.77 19.22
N ILE A 141 8.89 11.31 19.30
CA ILE A 141 7.66 12.09 19.22
C ILE A 141 6.74 11.66 20.36
N THR A 142 6.00 12.60 20.94
CA THR A 142 4.97 12.32 21.92
C THR A 142 3.64 12.11 21.21
N ASN A 143 3.10 10.91 21.27
CA ASN A 143 1.82 10.60 20.65
C ASN A 143 0.64 11.24 21.42
N HIS A 144 -0.57 11.16 20.85
CA HIS A 144 -1.78 11.72 21.47
C HIS A 144 -2.14 11.13 22.83
N ALA A 145 -1.57 9.98 23.20
CA ALA A 145 -1.75 9.36 24.50
C ALA A 145 -0.67 9.76 25.53
N GLY A 146 0.25 10.65 25.15
CA GLY A 146 1.34 11.10 26.02
C GLY A 146 2.54 10.16 26.07
N PHE A 147 2.60 9.11 25.25
CA PHE A 147 3.75 8.20 25.19
C PHE A 147 4.80 8.70 24.19
N GLN A 148 6.07 8.58 24.58
CA GLN A 148 7.17 8.81 23.67
C GLN A 148 7.43 7.57 22.80
N GLU A 149 7.54 7.80 21.50
CA GLU A 149 7.82 6.77 20.49
C GLU A 149 8.91 7.24 19.55
N GLU A 150 9.64 6.31 18.92
CA GLU A 150 10.54 6.64 17.82
C GLU A 150 9.75 7.20 16.65
N THR A 151 10.18 8.34 16.12
CA THR A 151 9.42 9.11 15.12
C THR A 151 9.15 8.33 13.85
N ILE A 152 10.13 7.60 13.30
CA ILE A 152 9.95 6.79 12.09
C ILE A 152 8.95 5.67 12.32
N SER A 153 9.04 4.98 13.44
CA SER A 153 8.11 3.91 13.81
C SER A 153 6.69 4.45 13.99
N TYR A 154 6.56 5.65 14.56
CA TYR A 154 5.29 6.35 14.67
C TYR A 154 4.67 6.65 13.30
N ILE A 155 5.43 7.24 12.37
CA ILE A 155 4.96 7.54 11.02
C ILE A 155 4.57 6.25 10.28
N LEU A 156 5.40 5.20 10.34
CA LEU A 156 5.14 3.92 9.68
C LEU A 156 3.86 3.25 10.16
N ARG A 157 3.49 3.40 11.43
CA ARG A 157 2.25 2.85 11.99
C ARG A 157 0.99 3.38 11.29
N HIS A 158 1.03 4.58 10.72
CA HIS A 158 -0.07 5.17 9.96
C HIS A 158 -0.12 4.75 8.48
N THR A 159 0.75 3.83 8.02
CA THR A 159 0.91 3.53 6.58
C THR A 159 0.35 2.20 6.13
N GLN A 160 -0.08 1.32 7.01
CA GLN A 160 -0.34 -0.09 6.68
C GLN A 160 0.82 -0.78 5.92
N LEU A 161 2.03 -0.27 6.04
CA LEU A 161 3.22 -0.68 5.28
C LEU A 161 3.02 -0.59 3.75
N LEU A 162 2.24 0.38 3.26
CA LEU A 162 2.11 0.68 1.85
C LEU A 162 3.01 1.86 1.46
N PRO A 163 3.83 1.73 0.40
CA PRO A 163 4.72 2.82 -0.06
C PRO A 163 3.96 4.12 -0.35
N ARG A 164 2.78 4.04 -0.98
CA ARG A 164 1.94 5.21 -1.25
C ARG A 164 1.62 5.98 0.02
N HIS A 165 1.17 5.31 1.06
CA HIS A 165 0.81 5.96 2.33
C HIS A 165 2.02 6.61 2.99
N PHE A 166 3.16 5.90 3.01
CA PHE A 166 4.39 6.44 3.59
C PHE A 166 4.86 7.70 2.86
N LEU A 167 4.89 7.67 1.53
CA LEU A 167 5.27 8.83 0.72
C LEU A 167 4.28 9.99 0.85
N MET A 168 2.98 9.72 0.96
CA MET A 168 1.97 10.75 1.23
C MET A 168 2.20 11.45 2.57
N LEU A 169 2.49 10.68 3.63
CA LEU A 169 2.80 11.22 4.95
C LEU A 169 4.08 12.05 4.92
N LEU A 170 5.18 11.53 4.35
CA LEU A 170 6.41 12.28 4.21
C LEU A 170 6.20 13.57 3.41
N ASN A 171 5.49 13.51 2.29
CA ASN A 171 5.18 14.70 1.50
C ASN A 171 4.39 15.74 2.30
N SER A 172 3.41 15.32 3.09
CA SER A 172 2.64 16.24 3.95
C SER A 172 3.50 16.85 5.07
N ILE A 173 4.37 16.06 5.69
CA ILE A 173 5.27 16.50 6.75
C ILE A 173 6.30 17.50 6.23
N PHE A 174 6.91 17.24 5.06
CA PHE A 174 7.97 18.06 4.51
C PHE A 174 7.47 19.21 3.62
N ARG A 175 6.25 19.14 3.07
CA ARG A 175 5.68 20.19 2.24
C ARG A 175 5.46 21.43 3.10
N SER A 176 6.19 22.49 2.78
CA SER A 176 6.01 23.81 3.39
C SER A 176 4.65 24.38 2.99
N ASN A 177 3.76 24.60 3.94
CA ASN A 177 2.60 25.46 3.69
C ASN A 177 3.14 26.92 3.60
N GLY A 178 3.45 27.36 2.38
CA GLY A 178 3.59 28.71 1.90
C GLY A 178 3.95 29.82 2.91
N GLY A 179 5.08 29.74 3.57
CA GLY A 179 5.50 30.82 4.44
C GLY A 179 6.98 30.68 4.80
N THR A 180 7.75 31.72 4.51
CA THR A 180 9.15 31.95 4.89
C THR A 180 10.04 30.72 4.83
N GLN A 181 10.84 30.63 3.79
CA GLN A 181 11.96 29.70 3.70
C GLN A 181 12.88 29.97 4.90
N SER A 182 12.75 29.17 5.94
CA SER A 182 13.76 29.11 6.98
C SER A 182 15.02 28.56 6.33
N LEU A 183 16.16 29.22 6.54
CA LEU A 183 17.46 28.80 6.04
C LEU A 183 17.83 27.37 6.45
N ASN A 184 17.28 26.88 7.56
CA ASN A 184 17.41 25.50 8.00
C ASN A 184 16.14 25.05 8.76
N PRO A 185 15.17 24.39 8.08
CA PRO A 185 13.94 23.92 8.70
C PRO A 185 14.10 22.58 9.45
N PHE A 186 15.29 22.04 9.55
CA PHE A 186 15.55 20.70 10.12
C PHE A 186 16.26 20.76 11.47
N PRO A 187 15.94 19.80 12.38
CA PRO A 187 14.87 18.82 12.27
C PRO A 187 13.47 19.48 12.30
N VAL A 188 12.51 18.89 11.59
CA VAL A 188 11.12 19.37 11.64
C VAL A 188 10.55 19.23 13.03
N SER A 189 9.66 20.16 13.44
CA SER A 189 9.05 20.11 14.75
C SER A 189 8.05 18.95 14.90
N GLU A 190 7.86 18.46 16.13
CA GLU A 190 6.87 17.45 16.46
C GLU A 190 5.45 17.88 16.03
N ALA A 191 5.07 19.14 16.30
CA ALA A 191 3.78 19.69 15.88
C ALA A 191 3.58 19.61 14.37
N ARG A 192 4.62 19.81 13.58
CA ARG A 192 4.57 19.71 12.12
C ARG A 192 4.34 18.28 11.66
N ILE A 193 4.98 17.30 12.31
CA ILE A 193 4.78 15.88 12.02
C ILE A 193 3.33 15.48 12.31
N LEU A 194 2.83 15.81 13.50
CA LEU A 194 1.45 15.49 13.90
C LEU A 194 0.41 16.14 12.97
N ASN A 195 0.62 17.40 12.56
CA ASN A 195 -0.25 18.07 11.60
C ASN A 195 -0.19 17.42 10.22
N GLY A 196 1.01 17.07 9.74
CA GLY A 196 1.18 16.38 8.46
C GLY A 196 0.45 15.03 8.43
N ILE A 197 0.50 14.28 9.52
CA ILE A 197 -0.22 13.01 9.65
C ILE A 197 -1.74 13.25 9.59
N ARG A 198 -2.26 14.20 10.41
CA ARG A 198 -3.70 14.52 10.42
C ARG A 198 -4.26 14.91 9.05
N GLN A 199 -3.51 15.67 8.25
CA GLN A 199 -3.93 16.10 6.92
C GLN A 199 -4.13 14.93 5.94
N VAL A 200 -3.46 13.82 6.16
CA VAL A 200 -3.46 12.67 5.25
C VAL A 200 -4.26 11.49 5.80
N GLU A 201 -4.39 11.41 7.12
CA GLU A 201 -4.99 10.28 7.83
C GLU A 201 -6.41 9.96 7.36
N GLU A 202 -7.26 10.97 7.20
CA GLU A 202 -8.64 10.77 6.71
C GLU A 202 -8.67 10.11 5.33
N ARG A 203 -7.78 10.55 4.43
CA ARG A 203 -7.66 9.96 3.10
C ARG A 203 -7.19 8.51 3.17
N ILE A 204 -6.18 8.22 3.98
CA ILE A 204 -5.66 6.85 4.17
C ILE A 204 -6.76 5.95 4.73
N VAL A 205 -7.49 6.41 5.74
CA VAL A 205 -8.60 5.66 6.34
C VAL A 205 -9.70 5.41 5.31
N THR A 206 -10.05 6.40 4.50
CA THR A 206 -11.03 6.24 3.43
C THR A 206 -10.57 5.19 2.40
N GLU A 207 -9.32 5.23 1.95
CA GLU A 207 -8.77 4.24 1.01
C GLU A 207 -8.85 2.82 1.58
N ILE A 208 -8.59 2.64 2.88
CA ILE A 208 -8.73 1.34 3.57
C ILE A 208 -10.16 0.84 3.49
N PHE A 209 -11.14 1.67 3.86
CA PHE A 209 -12.54 1.24 3.88
C PHE A 209 -13.10 1.00 2.48
N VAL A 210 -12.66 1.78 1.47
CA VAL A 210 -13.03 1.54 0.07
C VAL A 210 -12.59 0.16 -0.38
N ALA A 211 -11.35 -0.26 -0.05
CA ALA A 211 -10.85 -1.59 -0.40
C ALA A 211 -11.68 -2.75 0.18
N PHE A 212 -12.27 -2.54 1.36
CA PHE A 212 -13.09 -3.56 2.05
C PHE A 212 -14.60 -3.38 1.87
N LYS A 213 -15.07 -2.30 1.23
CA LYS A 213 -16.48 -1.95 1.15
C LYS A 213 -17.36 -3.04 0.52
N LEU A 214 -16.82 -3.75 -0.48
CA LEU A 214 -17.52 -4.86 -1.13
C LEU A 214 -17.70 -6.08 -0.23
N ILE A 215 -16.78 -6.28 0.73
CA ILE A 215 -16.79 -7.43 1.64
C ILE A 215 -17.54 -7.09 2.92
N TYR A 216 -17.37 -5.87 3.40
CA TYR A 216 -17.91 -5.37 4.66
C TYR A 216 -18.51 -3.96 4.46
N PRO A 217 -19.70 -3.85 3.84
CA PRO A 217 -20.29 -2.54 3.46
C PRO A 217 -20.45 -1.55 4.60
N THR A 218 -20.69 -2.05 5.82
CA THR A 218 -20.94 -1.24 7.03
C THR A 218 -19.72 -1.09 7.94
N ALA A 219 -18.55 -1.65 7.55
CA ALA A 219 -17.36 -1.67 8.40
C ALA A 219 -16.91 -0.27 8.83
N GLU A 220 -16.93 0.70 7.92
CA GLU A 220 -16.53 2.07 8.20
C GLU A 220 -17.40 2.69 9.30
N GLU A 221 -18.71 2.56 9.20
CA GLU A 221 -19.64 3.12 10.18
C GLU A 221 -19.51 2.43 11.54
N VAL A 222 -19.39 1.10 11.54
CA VAL A 222 -19.15 0.32 12.77
C VAL A 222 -17.83 0.75 13.43
N CYS A 223 -16.75 0.88 12.66
CA CYS A 223 -15.47 1.32 13.20
C CYS A 223 -15.53 2.75 13.75
N LYS A 224 -16.15 3.68 13.04
CA LYS A 224 -16.32 5.08 13.51
C LYS A 224 -17.09 5.17 14.83
N ARG A 225 -18.03 4.26 15.08
CA ARG A 225 -18.81 4.20 16.32
C ARG A 225 -18.11 3.47 17.46
N CYS A 226 -17.32 2.45 17.14
CA CYS A 226 -16.75 1.56 18.15
C CYS A 226 -15.33 1.98 18.58
N ILE A 227 -14.48 2.37 17.65
CA ILE A 227 -13.06 2.66 17.91
C ILE A 227 -12.86 3.78 18.94
N PRO A 228 -13.62 4.91 18.91
CA PRO A 228 -13.44 5.97 19.90
C PRO A 228 -13.71 5.56 21.35
N GLU A 229 -14.44 4.46 21.55
CA GLU A 229 -14.74 3.93 22.89
C GLU A 229 -13.73 2.88 23.39
N LEU A 230 -12.78 2.50 22.52
CA LEU A 230 -11.73 1.54 22.84
C LEU A 230 -10.47 2.27 23.30
N GLY A 231 -9.77 1.69 24.26
CA GLY A 231 -8.45 2.18 24.65
C GLY A 231 -7.38 1.86 23.60
N HIS A 232 -6.15 2.35 23.82
CA HIS A 232 -5.01 2.08 22.93
C HIS A 232 -4.67 0.60 22.79
N LYS A 233 -5.00 -0.19 23.81
CA LYS A 233 -4.90 -1.64 23.81
C LYS A 233 -6.24 -2.19 24.22
N PHE A 234 -6.79 -3.07 23.44
CA PHE A 234 -8.06 -3.72 23.74
C PHE A 234 -8.02 -5.19 23.32
N SER A 235 -8.79 -5.98 24.01
CA SER A 235 -9.01 -7.38 23.68
C SER A 235 -10.14 -7.53 22.68
N VAL A 236 -10.20 -8.69 22.01
CA VAL A 236 -11.34 -9.05 21.14
C VAL A 236 -12.66 -9.02 21.92
N GLY A 237 -12.64 -9.41 23.19
CA GLY A 237 -13.83 -9.38 24.07
C GLY A 237 -14.31 -7.96 24.35
N GLU A 238 -13.42 -6.98 24.50
CA GLU A 238 -13.78 -5.56 24.67
C GLU A 238 -14.35 -5.00 23.38
N LEU A 239 -13.72 -5.28 22.24
CA LEU A 239 -14.27 -4.90 20.93
C LEU A 239 -15.68 -5.46 20.73
N HIS A 240 -15.90 -6.72 21.07
CA HIS A 240 -17.22 -7.35 20.96
C HIS A 240 -18.26 -6.69 21.86
N ARG A 241 -17.90 -6.31 23.10
CA ARG A 241 -18.79 -5.59 24.02
C ARG A 241 -19.17 -4.21 23.48
N VAL A 242 -18.17 -3.45 22.99
CA VAL A 242 -18.43 -2.13 22.40
C VAL A 242 -19.29 -2.27 21.14
N TYR A 243 -18.97 -3.24 20.27
CA TYR A 243 -19.80 -3.54 19.09
C TYR A 243 -21.24 -3.85 19.45
N THR A 244 -21.48 -4.71 20.42
CA THR A 244 -22.84 -5.07 20.86
C THR A 244 -23.62 -3.86 21.35
N ARG A 245 -22.95 -2.90 22.00
CA ARG A 245 -23.55 -1.69 22.55
C ARG A 245 -23.77 -0.59 21.51
N ARG A 246 -22.83 -0.40 20.58
CA ARG A 246 -22.79 0.75 19.66
C ARG A 246 -22.84 0.38 18.18
N GLY A 247 -22.22 -0.71 17.80
CA GLY A 247 -22.09 -1.12 16.42
C GLY A 247 -23.31 -1.87 15.88
N LYS A 248 -24.01 -2.60 16.74
CA LYS A 248 -25.15 -3.43 16.35
C LYS A 248 -26.34 -2.62 15.77
N ALA A 249 -26.44 -1.35 16.12
CA ALA A 249 -27.48 -0.45 15.60
C ALA A 249 -27.23 0.03 14.13
N VAL A 250 -26.13 -0.41 13.52
CA VAL A 250 -25.79 -0.10 12.12
C VAL A 250 -26.44 -1.08 11.14
N PHE A 251 -26.96 -2.21 11.63
CA PHE A 251 -27.59 -3.28 10.85
C PHE A 251 -29.11 -3.29 10.99
#